data_10ffdffa607fca4ead3e68b8ea1abcda
#
_entry.id   10ffdffa607fca4ead3e68b8ea1abcda
#
_cell.length_a   1.000
_cell.length_b   1.000
_cell.length_c   1.000
_cell.angle_alpha   90.00
_cell.angle_beta   90.00
_cell.angle_gamma   90.00
#
_symmetry.space_group_name_H-M   'P 1'
#
loop_
_entity.id
_entity.type
_entity.pdbx_description
1 polymer ?
#
loop_
_entity_poly.entity_id
_entity_poly.type
_entity_poly.pdbx_seq_one_letter_code
_entity_poly.pdbx_strand_id
1 'polypeptide(L)'
;MKKTSSKLVFYLMTGIYIITLAGSFIYNYLNSNQQAFYMGIVACLTPWLFPALMHILKIKMTDEVKILNVVFIYFASLIGSCLGGYHVAYFDKIVHFFSGILASIFAVFIFTLIKKQTHISNKQDYIIFLIFIVAVNLSIAVIWEFYEYGMLIFFNNDCINHYSTGVHDSLTDMICAFLGGLIVLGYVISYYRKDKQNWVINMVQRFYNKNIETFSKL
;
A
#
# COMPACT_ATOMS: atom_id res chain seq x y z
N MET A 1 9.36 -13.61 13.24
CA MET A 1 8.10 -13.85 14.00
C MET A 1 7.67 -15.30 13.79
N LYS A 2 7.27 -16.01 14.84
CA LYS A 2 6.74 -17.37 14.72
C LYS A 2 5.41 -17.32 13.94
N LYS A 3 5.17 -18.27 13.05
CA LYS A 3 3.99 -18.35 12.15
C LYS A 3 2.63 -18.17 12.86
N THR A 4 2.51 -18.61 14.10
CA THR A 4 1.32 -18.46 14.96
C THR A 4 1.08 -17.00 15.36
N SER A 5 2.17 -16.23 15.59
CA SER A 5 2.09 -14.82 15.99
C SER A 5 1.55 -13.91 14.87
N SER A 6 1.97 -14.13 13.61
CA SER A 6 1.52 -13.30 12.48
C SER A 6 0.03 -13.48 12.17
N LYS A 7 -0.48 -14.72 12.28
CA LYS A 7 -1.93 -14.96 12.11
C LYS A 7 -2.76 -14.27 13.19
N LEU A 8 -2.31 -14.33 14.43
CA LEU A 8 -3.00 -13.67 15.55
C LEU A 8 -3.05 -12.16 15.32
N VAL A 9 -1.92 -11.55 14.93
CA VAL A 9 -1.86 -10.10 14.62
C VAL A 9 -2.82 -9.76 13.49
N PHE A 10 -2.89 -10.56 12.41
CA PHE A 10 -3.82 -10.33 11.32
C PHE A 10 -5.28 -10.33 11.80
N TYR A 11 -5.69 -11.32 12.60
CA TYR A 11 -7.06 -11.38 13.12
C TYR A 11 -7.37 -10.23 14.09
N LEU A 12 -6.40 -9.83 14.93
CA LEU A 12 -6.58 -8.67 15.80
C LEU A 12 -6.77 -7.38 15.00
N MET A 13 -5.93 -7.11 13.98
CA MET A 13 -6.08 -5.94 13.14
C MET A 13 -7.39 -5.94 12.36
N THR A 14 -7.81 -7.11 11.85
CA THR A 14 -9.10 -7.26 11.18
C THR A 14 -10.26 -7.02 12.15
N GLY A 15 -10.17 -7.50 13.38
CA GLY A 15 -11.17 -7.26 14.42
C GLY A 15 -11.28 -5.77 14.76
N ILE A 16 -10.14 -5.08 14.94
CA ILE A 16 -10.10 -3.63 15.17
C ILE A 16 -10.76 -2.91 13.98
N TYR A 17 -10.41 -3.29 12.75
CA TYR A 17 -11.01 -2.72 11.54
C TYR A 17 -12.55 -2.82 11.56
N ILE A 18 -13.07 -4.03 11.80
CA ILE A 18 -14.53 -4.29 11.79
C ILE A 18 -15.24 -3.50 12.88
N ILE A 19 -14.68 -3.46 14.10
CA ILE A 19 -15.28 -2.72 15.23
C ILE A 19 -15.30 -1.21 14.92
N THR A 20 -14.18 -0.67 14.41
CA THR A 20 -14.10 0.76 14.05
C THR A 20 -15.06 1.09 12.91
N LEU A 21 -15.15 0.22 11.90
CA LEU A 21 -16.08 0.40 10.78
C LEU A 21 -17.54 0.40 11.24
N ALA A 22 -17.95 -0.54 12.11
CA ALA A 22 -19.28 -0.56 12.69
C ALA A 22 -19.56 0.72 13.50
N GLY A 23 -18.58 1.15 14.30
CA GLY A 23 -18.66 2.41 15.05
C GLY A 23 -18.79 3.63 14.13
N SER A 24 -18.07 3.66 13.00
CA SER A 24 -18.13 4.74 12.02
C SER A 24 -19.51 4.85 11.37
N PHE A 25 -20.17 3.74 11.05
CA PHE A 25 -21.54 3.73 10.54
C PHE A 25 -22.52 4.32 11.53
N ILE A 26 -22.45 3.89 12.80
CA ILE A 26 -23.32 4.40 13.87
C ILE A 26 -23.08 5.90 14.06
N TYR A 27 -21.82 6.31 14.18
CA TYR A 27 -21.43 7.71 14.38
C TYR A 27 -21.93 8.60 13.23
N ASN A 28 -21.67 8.23 11.98
CA ASN A 28 -22.05 9.02 10.82
C ASN A 28 -23.56 9.06 10.59
N TYR A 29 -24.26 7.96 10.90
CA TYR A 29 -25.73 7.93 10.88
C TYR A 29 -26.34 8.89 11.91
N LEU A 30 -25.90 8.84 13.17
CA LEU A 30 -26.39 9.70 14.23
C LEU A 30 -26.09 11.20 14.00
N ASN A 31 -24.98 11.51 13.32
CA ASN A 31 -24.62 12.88 12.99
C ASN A 31 -25.17 13.35 11.62
N SER A 32 -26.01 12.53 10.96
CA SER A 32 -26.56 12.83 9.63
C SER A 32 -25.47 13.15 8.57
N ASN A 33 -24.25 12.60 8.73
CA ASN A 33 -23.16 12.78 7.79
C ASN A 33 -23.26 11.73 6.68
N GLN A 34 -24.10 12.01 5.68
CA GLN A 34 -24.38 11.09 4.58
C GLN A 34 -23.13 10.77 3.77
N GLN A 35 -22.27 11.74 3.47
CA GLN A 35 -21.05 11.53 2.70
C GLN A 35 -20.13 10.52 3.40
N ALA A 36 -19.82 10.75 4.67
CA ALA A 36 -18.99 9.83 5.45
C ALA A 36 -19.63 8.45 5.63
N PHE A 37 -20.99 8.38 5.71
CA PHE A 37 -21.70 7.12 5.73
C PHE A 37 -21.51 6.32 4.43
N TYR A 38 -21.59 6.96 3.26
CA TYR A 38 -21.29 6.31 1.97
C TYR A 38 -19.83 5.90 1.85
N MET A 39 -18.89 6.71 2.37
CA MET A 39 -17.49 6.32 2.45
C MET A 39 -17.27 5.08 3.34
N GLY A 40 -18.13 4.84 4.33
CA GLY A 40 -18.17 3.60 5.09
C GLY A 40 -18.46 2.37 4.22
N ILE A 41 -19.35 2.49 3.23
CA ILE A 41 -19.63 1.41 2.25
C ILE A 41 -18.36 1.14 1.41
N VAL A 42 -17.68 2.18 0.95
CA VAL A 42 -16.40 2.05 0.24
C VAL A 42 -15.36 1.35 1.13
N ALA A 43 -15.30 1.71 2.41
CA ALA A 43 -14.41 1.08 3.38
C ALA A 43 -14.75 -0.40 3.65
N CYS A 44 -15.98 -0.85 3.44
CA CYS A 44 -16.32 -2.28 3.47
C CYS A 44 -15.65 -3.05 2.31
N LEU A 45 -15.48 -2.43 1.16
CA LEU A 45 -15.01 -3.07 -0.08
C LEU A 45 -13.49 -2.98 -0.25
N THR A 46 -12.89 -1.86 0.12
CA THR A 46 -11.46 -1.58 -0.13
C THR A 46 -10.49 -2.62 0.43
N PRO A 47 -10.69 -3.24 1.62
CA PRO A 47 -9.78 -4.28 2.12
C PRO A 47 -9.72 -5.53 1.23
N TRP A 48 -10.73 -5.76 0.39
CA TRP A 48 -10.85 -6.93 -0.47
C TRP A 48 -10.27 -6.71 -1.87
N LEU A 49 -10.05 -5.47 -2.31
CA LEU A 49 -9.59 -5.18 -3.67
C LEU A 49 -8.22 -5.80 -3.94
N PHE A 50 -7.24 -5.58 -3.07
CA PHE A 50 -5.91 -6.14 -3.23
C PHE A 50 -5.88 -7.67 -3.09
N PRO A 51 -6.52 -8.31 -2.09
CA PRO A 51 -6.71 -9.76 -2.05
C PRO A 51 -7.39 -10.34 -3.29
N ALA A 52 -8.41 -9.68 -3.84
CA ALA A 52 -9.08 -10.11 -5.06
C ALA A 52 -8.13 -10.07 -6.27
N LEU A 53 -7.37 -8.98 -6.42
CA LEU A 53 -6.34 -8.89 -7.47
C LEU A 53 -5.30 -10.01 -7.31
N MET A 54 -4.80 -10.25 -6.11
CA MET A 54 -3.85 -11.34 -5.86
C MET A 54 -4.45 -12.71 -6.19
N HIS A 55 -5.73 -12.92 -5.90
CA HIS A 55 -6.44 -14.15 -6.24
C HIS A 55 -6.56 -14.34 -7.77
N ILE A 56 -6.94 -13.30 -8.51
CA ILE A 56 -7.01 -13.32 -9.99
C ILE A 56 -5.64 -13.66 -10.59
N LEU A 57 -4.57 -13.08 -10.05
CA LEU A 57 -3.19 -13.34 -10.46
C LEU A 57 -2.65 -14.68 -9.94
N LYS A 58 -3.45 -15.46 -9.20
CA LYS A 58 -3.07 -16.72 -8.56
C LYS A 58 -1.89 -16.58 -7.59
N ILE A 59 -1.71 -15.41 -7.00
CA ILE A 59 -0.65 -15.09 -6.04
C ILE A 59 -1.15 -15.32 -4.62
N LYS A 60 -0.44 -16.10 -3.83
CA LYS A 60 -0.77 -16.39 -2.43
C LYS A 60 -0.17 -15.32 -1.51
N MET A 61 -1.01 -14.53 -0.85
CA MET A 61 -0.56 -13.54 0.14
C MET A 61 0.00 -14.21 1.40
N THR A 62 1.15 -13.72 1.89
CA THR A 62 1.65 -14.07 3.23
C THR A 62 0.85 -13.32 4.30
N ASP A 63 0.96 -13.75 5.56
CA ASP A 63 0.23 -13.09 6.65
C ASP A 63 0.73 -11.65 6.86
N GLU A 64 2.02 -11.38 6.63
CA GLU A 64 2.58 -10.03 6.68
C GLU A 64 1.96 -9.11 5.61
N VAL A 65 1.81 -9.60 4.38
CA VAL A 65 1.19 -8.83 3.29
C VAL A 65 -0.28 -8.54 3.59
N LYS A 66 -1.00 -9.50 4.20
CA LYS A 66 -2.39 -9.27 4.64
C LYS A 66 -2.47 -8.22 5.74
N ILE A 67 -1.56 -8.25 6.73
CA ILE A 67 -1.49 -7.25 7.79
C ILE A 67 -1.23 -5.87 7.20
N LEU A 68 -0.24 -5.73 6.31
CA LEU A 68 0.08 -4.47 5.67
C LEU A 68 -1.12 -3.91 4.90
N ASN A 69 -1.86 -4.77 4.16
CA ASN A 69 -3.07 -4.35 3.47
C ASN A 69 -4.13 -3.82 4.44
N VAL A 70 -4.48 -4.58 5.48
CA VAL A 70 -5.53 -4.17 6.44
C VAL A 70 -5.13 -2.89 7.16
N VAL A 71 -3.88 -2.79 7.62
CA VAL A 71 -3.39 -1.60 8.34
C VAL A 71 -3.39 -0.37 7.42
N PHE A 72 -2.93 -0.50 6.18
CA PHE A 72 -2.92 0.61 5.24
C PHE A 72 -4.34 1.10 4.94
N ILE A 73 -5.26 0.19 4.62
CA ILE A 73 -6.65 0.55 4.32
C ILE A 73 -7.38 1.08 5.57
N TYR A 74 -7.02 0.61 6.77
CA TYR A 74 -7.54 1.17 8.02
C TYR A 74 -7.26 2.67 8.12
N PHE A 75 -6.03 3.10 7.85
CA PHE A 75 -5.68 4.52 7.89
C PHE A 75 -6.19 5.26 6.66
N ALA A 76 -5.95 4.78 5.45
CA ALA A 76 -6.28 5.51 4.23
C ALA A 76 -7.79 5.62 3.98
N SER A 77 -8.53 4.53 4.13
CA SER A 77 -9.97 4.52 3.82
C SER A 77 -10.84 4.79 5.04
N LEU A 78 -10.65 4.03 6.13
CA LEU A 78 -11.55 4.12 7.29
C LEU A 78 -11.30 5.37 8.13
N ILE A 79 -10.07 5.58 8.60
CA ILE A 79 -9.72 6.79 9.36
C ILE A 79 -9.74 8.01 8.43
N GLY A 80 -9.11 7.92 7.25
CA GLY A 80 -8.99 9.02 6.31
C GLY A 80 -10.35 9.51 5.82
N SER A 81 -11.08 8.65 5.10
CA SER A 81 -12.31 9.06 4.40
C SER A 81 -13.56 9.00 5.26
N CYS A 82 -13.73 7.96 6.12
CA CYS A 82 -14.97 7.80 6.89
C CYS A 82 -14.98 8.61 8.19
N LEU A 83 -13.83 8.79 8.83
CA LEU A 83 -13.72 9.46 10.12
C LEU A 83 -13.07 10.84 10.02
N GLY A 84 -12.86 11.34 8.79
CA GLY A 84 -12.40 12.71 8.54
C GLY A 84 -10.91 12.93 8.77
N GLY A 85 -10.09 11.87 8.74
CA GLY A 85 -8.64 11.96 8.91
C GLY A 85 -7.99 12.92 7.91
N TYR A 86 -8.48 12.98 6.68
CA TYR A 86 -7.98 13.90 5.65
C TYR A 86 -8.24 15.38 5.93
N HIS A 87 -9.08 15.71 6.92
CA HIS A 87 -9.20 17.10 7.41
C HIS A 87 -8.10 17.46 8.44
N VAL A 88 -7.32 16.48 8.90
CA VAL A 88 -6.20 16.72 9.82
C VAL A 88 -4.95 17.09 9.01
N ALA A 89 -4.30 18.18 9.38
CA ALA A 89 -3.10 18.65 8.68
C ALA A 89 -2.04 17.55 8.55
N TYR A 90 -1.45 17.41 7.38
CA TYR A 90 -0.42 16.44 7.01
C TYR A 90 -0.84 14.95 7.05
N PHE A 91 -2.07 14.61 7.42
CA PHE A 91 -2.51 13.21 7.45
C PHE A 91 -2.41 12.57 6.07
N ASP A 92 -2.84 13.26 5.04
CA ASP A 92 -2.75 12.86 3.65
C ASP A 92 -1.30 12.57 3.24
N LYS A 93 -0.38 13.48 3.51
CA LYS A 93 1.05 13.31 3.23
C LYS A 93 1.67 12.09 3.92
N ILE A 94 1.20 11.77 5.15
CA ILE A 94 1.60 10.56 5.88
C ILE A 94 1.07 9.31 5.17
N VAL A 95 -0.17 9.33 4.70
CA VAL A 95 -0.76 8.21 3.95
C VAL A 95 0.02 7.98 2.65
N HIS A 96 0.34 9.04 1.90
CA HIS A 96 1.15 8.95 0.68
C HIS A 96 2.56 8.42 0.96
N PHE A 97 3.20 8.85 2.04
CA PHE A 97 4.50 8.31 2.46
C PHE A 97 4.45 6.78 2.71
N PHE A 98 3.44 6.30 3.43
CA PHE A 98 3.26 4.86 3.66
C PHE A 98 2.86 4.10 2.39
N SER A 99 2.07 4.70 1.51
CA SER A 99 1.75 4.11 0.19
C SER A 99 3.01 3.88 -0.64
N GLY A 100 3.95 4.82 -0.60
CA GLY A 100 5.23 4.69 -1.29
C GLY A 100 6.10 3.54 -0.75
N ILE A 101 6.09 3.30 0.57
CA ILE A 101 6.72 2.12 1.16
C ILE A 101 6.09 0.84 0.59
N LEU A 102 4.76 0.75 0.58
CA LEU A 102 4.04 -0.43 0.09
C LEU A 102 4.25 -0.66 -1.41
N ALA A 103 4.19 0.40 -2.22
CA ALA A 103 4.44 0.34 -3.66
C ALA A 103 5.85 -0.20 -3.96
N SER A 104 6.85 0.27 -3.23
CA SER A 104 8.23 -0.19 -3.39
C SER A 104 8.44 -1.64 -2.93
N ILE A 105 7.80 -2.08 -1.84
CA ILE A 105 7.79 -3.49 -1.43
C ILE A 105 7.13 -4.35 -2.52
N PHE A 106 6.02 -3.89 -3.08
CA PHE A 106 5.34 -4.58 -4.17
C PHE A 106 6.21 -4.69 -5.43
N ALA A 107 6.96 -3.64 -5.78
CA ALA A 107 7.95 -3.67 -6.86
C ALA A 107 9.00 -4.77 -6.63
N VAL A 108 9.52 -4.89 -5.40
CA VAL A 108 10.48 -5.96 -5.05
C VAL A 108 9.84 -7.34 -5.22
N PHE A 109 8.59 -7.53 -4.80
CA PHE A 109 7.88 -8.81 -5.01
C PHE A 109 7.76 -9.16 -6.49
N ILE A 110 7.27 -8.23 -7.31
CA ILE A 110 7.10 -8.45 -8.75
C ILE A 110 8.44 -8.80 -9.40
N PHE A 111 9.49 -8.03 -9.11
CA PHE A 111 10.79 -8.26 -9.73
C PHE A 111 11.37 -9.63 -9.39
N THR A 112 11.30 -10.02 -8.11
CA THR A 112 11.80 -11.33 -7.66
C THR A 112 11.02 -12.50 -8.27
N LEU A 113 9.70 -12.32 -8.46
CA LEU A 113 8.87 -13.33 -9.13
C LEU A 113 9.21 -13.44 -10.63
N ILE A 114 9.35 -12.32 -11.34
CA ILE A 114 9.73 -12.30 -12.77
C ILE A 114 11.12 -12.93 -12.99
N LYS A 115 12.08 -12.56 -12.15
CA LYS A 115 13.45 -13.10 -12.24
C LYS A 115 13.57 -14.53 -11.68
N LYS A 116 12.53 -15.04 -11.01
CA LYS A 116 12.50 -16.37 -10.36
C LYS A 116 13.68 -16.57 -9.39
N GLN A 117 14.10 -15.51 -8.72
CA GLN A 117 15.20 -15.53 -7.74
C GLN A 117 15.04 -14.42 -6.70
N THR A 118 15.49 -14.68 -5.48
CA THR A 118 15.44 -13.72 -4.35
C THR A 118 16.75 -12.96 -4.16
N HIS A 119 17.83 -13.40 -4.78
CA HIS A 119 19.14 -12.74 -4.78
C HIS A 119 19.61 -12.53 -6.22
N ILE A 120 19.91 -11.30 -6.57
CA ILE A 120 20.37 -10.90 -7.90
C ILE A 120 21.87 -10.76 -7.86
N SER A 121 22.59 -11.68 -8.49
CA SER A 121 24.07 -11.70 -8.52
C SER A 121 24.66 -10.91 -9.68
N ASN A 122 23.91 -10.73 -10.77
CA ASN A 122 24.37 -9.97 -11.94
C ASN A 122 24.27 -8.46 -11.65
N LYS A 123 25.36 -7.72 -11.86
CA LYS A 123 25.44 -6.27 -11.63
C LYS A 123 24.45 -5.47 -12.48
N GLN A 124 24.25 -5.86 -13.74
CA GLN A 124 23.33 -5.16 -14.64
C GLN A 124 21.88 -5.36 -14.17
N ASP A 125 21.50 -6.60 -13.86
CA ASP A 125 20.18 -6.91 -13.29
C ASP A 125 19.94 -6.18 -11.96
N TYR A 126 20.95 -6.04 -11.13
CA TYR A 126 20.86 -5.27 -9.89
C TYR A 126 20.58 -3.79 -10.14
N ILE A 127 21.25 -3.16 -11.12
CA ILE A 127 20.98 -1.76 -11.48
C ILE A 127 19.54 -1.63 -12.01
N ILE A 128 19.11 -2.52 -12.90
CA ILE A 128 17.73 -2.55 -13.42
C ILE A 128 16.73 -2.71 -12.27
N PHE A 129 17.04 -3.57 -11.31
CA PHE A 129 16.21 -3.78 -10.13
C PHE A 129 16.01 -2.51 -9.30
N LEU A 130 17.06 -1.75 -9.03
CA LEU A 130 16.95 -0.48 -8.30
C LEU A 130 16.11 0.54 -9.06
N ILE A 131 16.35 0.67 -10.39
CA ILE A 131 15.57 1.55 -11.26
C ILE A 131 14.10 1.11 -11.27
N PHE A 132 13.83 -0.19 -11.35
CA PHE A 132 12.48 -0.74 -11.36
C PHE A 132 11.71 -0.42 -10.08
N ILE A 133 12.35 -0.52 -8.89
CA ILE A 133 11.71 -0.14 -7.62
C ILE A 133 11.28 1.32 -7.66
N VAL A 134 12.16 2.22 -8.09
CA VAL A 134 11.86 3.66 -8.17
C VAL A 134 10.78 3.93 -9.21
N ALA A 135 10.88 3.33 -10.39
CA ALA A 135 9.90 3.52 -11.47
C ALA A 135 8.49 3.07 -11.06
N VAL A 136 8.36 1.89 -10.45
CA VAL A 136 7.06 1.39 -9.98
C VAL A 136 6.49 2.27 -8.87
N ASN A 137 7.33 2.72 -7.92
CA ASN A 137 6.90 3.64 -6.87
C ASN A 137 6.30 4.92 -7.46
N LEU A 138 7.04 5.60 -8.33
CA LEU A 138 6.58 6.83 -8.97
C LEU A 138 5.36 6.60 -9.87
N SER A 139 5.33 5.48 -10.62
CA SER A 139 4.16 5.15 -11.46
C SER A 139 2.89 4.97 -10.64
N ILE A 140 2.96 4.29 -9.50
CA ILE A 140 1.79 4.10 -8.61
C ILE A 140 1.37 5.45 -8.02
N ALA A 141 2.31 6.31 -7.61
CA ALA A 141 1.99 7.65 -7.11
C ALA A 141 1.27 8.48 -8.19
N VAL A 142 1.79 8.52 -9.43
CA VAL A 142 1.17 9.24 -10.54
C VAL A 142 -0.22 8.68 -10.90
N ILE A 143 -0.38 7.35 -10.91
CA ILE A 143 -1.69 6.72 -11.18
C ILE A 143 -2.71 7.11 -10.10
N TRP A 144 -2.27 7.27 -8.87
CA TRP A 144 -3.14 7.72 -7.78
C TRP A 144 -3.60 9.17 -8.01
N GLU A 145 -2.70 10.07 -8.38
CA GLU A 145 -3.05 11.45 -8.75
C GLU A 145 -4.03 11.51 -9.94
N PHE A 146 -3.87 10.62 -10.93
CA PHE A 146 -4.84 10.50 -12.02
C PHE A 146 -6.23 10.07 -11.53
N TYR A 147 -6.28 9.17 -10.54
CA TYR A 147 -7.54 8.77 -9.91
C TYR A 147 -8.18 9.96 -9.19
N GLU A 148 -7.43 10.71 -8.38
CA GLU A 148 -7.96 11.88 -7.65
C GLU A 148 -8.38 13.01 -8.59
N TYR A 149 -7.62 13.25 -9.65
CA TYR A 149 -8.01 14.18 -10.71
C TYR A 149 -9.29 13.71 -11.42
N GLY A 150 -9.43 12.42 -11.67
CA GLY A 150 -10.67 11.84 -12.20
C GLY A 150 -11.87 12.05 -11.27
N MET A 151 -11.68 11.97 -9.95
CA MET A 151 -12.72 12.27 -8.96
C MET A 151 -13.20 13.73 -9.06
N LEU A 152 -12.28 14.67 -9.28
CA LEU A 152 -12.62 16.07 -9.51
C LEU A 152 -13.44 16.24 -10.79
N ILE A 153 -12.97 15.69 -11.93
CA ILE A 153 -13.57 15.95 -13.25
C ILE A 153 -14.93 15.25 -13.42
N PHE A 154 -15.06 14.00 -12.97
CA PHE A 154 -16.27 13.20 -13.21
C PHE A 154 -17.30 13.31 -12.10
N PHE A 155 -16.88 13.60 -10.87
CA PHE A 155 -17.75 13.59 -9.69
C PHE A 155 -17.78 14.92 -8.94
N ASN A 156 -17.05 15.94 -9.41
CA ASN A 156 -16.88 17.24 -8.74
C ASN A 156 -16.42 17.10 -7.27
N ASN A 157 -15.56 16.09 -7.02
CA ASN A 157 -14.97 15.82 -5.72
C ASN A 157 -13.50 16.20 -5.75
N ASP A 158 -13.14 17.31 -5.11
CA ASP A 158 -11.79 17.88 -5.12
C ASP A 158 -10.84 17.17 -4.15
N CYS A 159 -10.51 15.92 -4.47
CA CYS A 159 -9.54 15.15 -3.70
C CYS A 159 -8.10 15.68 -3.82
N ILE A 160 -7.77 16.32 -4.95
CA ILE A 160 -6.44 16.91 -5.21
C ILE A 160 -6.29 18.33 -4.67
N ASN A 161 -7.25 18.82 -3.89
CA ASN A 161 -7.26 20.18 -3.35
C ASN A 161 -7.02 21.28 -4.42
N HIS A 162 -7.50 21.06 -5.65
CA HIS A 162 -7.28 21.93 -6.81
C HIS A 162 -7.66 23.39 -6.53
N TYR A 163 -8.81 23.57 -5.88
CA TYR A 163 -9.33 24.93 -5.61
C TYR A 163 -8.64 25.64 -4.46
N SER A 164 -7.89 24.93 -3.62
CA SER A 164 -7.18 25.51 -2.46
C SER A 164 -5.68 25.63 -2.67
N THR A 165 -5.02 24.60 -3.21
CA THR A 165 -3.55 24.50 -3.32
C THR A 165 -3.05 24.31 -4.74
N GLY A 166 -3.94 24.06 -5.71
CA GLY A 166 -3.60 23.80 -7.10
C GLY A 166 -2.72 22.56 -7.25
N VAL A 167 -1.68 22.66 -8.07
CA VAL A 167 -0.75 21.55 -8.34
C VAL A 167 0.13 21.17 -7.15
N HIS A 168 0.19 22.02 -6.11
CA HIS A 168 1.11 21.83 -4.97
C HIS A 168 0.78 20.57 -4.17
N ASP A 169 -0.50 20.25 -4.02
CA ASP A 169 -0.96 19.06 -3.31
C ASP A 169 -0.42 17.79 -3.99
N SER A 170 -0.79 17.57 -5.26
CA SER A 170 -0.38 16.41 -6.04
C SER A 170 1.13 16.21 -6.10
N LEU A 171 1.90 17.31 -6.28
CA LEU A 171 3.36 17.21 -6.30
C LEU A 171 3.94 16.80 -4.95
N THR A 172 3.42 17.35 -3.85
CA THR A 172 3.89 16.98 -2.50
C THR A 172 3.50 15.56 -2.13
N ASP A 173 2.38 15.04 -2.60
CA ASP A 173 1.94 13.66 -2.40
C ASP A 173 2.86 12.66 -3.13
N MET A 174 3.17 12.94 -4.40
CA MET A 174 4.16 12.16 -5.14
C MET A 174 5.54 12.21 -4.48
N ILE A 175 5.98 13.36 -3.97
CA ILE A 175 7.25 13.48 -3.22
C ILE A 175 7.20 12.65 -1.94
N CYS A 176 6.12 12.71 -1.17
CA CYS A 176 5.96 11.91 0.05
C CYS A 176 6.00 10.42 -0.25
N ALA A 177 5.31 9.96 -1.28
CA ALA A 177 5.35 8.57 -1.74
C ALA A 177 6.77 8.16 -2.17
N PHE A 178 7.46 9.01 -2.92
CA PHE A 178 8.84 8.78 -3.33
C PHE A 178 9.78 8.64 -2.12
N LEU A 179 9.69 9.54 -1.13
CA LEU A 179 10.48 9.48 0.10
C LEU A 179 10.22 8.20 0.89
N GLY A 180 8.97 7.75 0.98
CA GLY A 180 8.61 6.44 1.54
C GLY A 180 9.31 5.30 0.82
N GLY A 181 9.33 5.33 -0.52
CA GLY A 181 9.99 4.34 -1.36
C GLY A 181 11.51 4.29 -1.17
N LEU A 182 12.16 5.43 -0.92
CA LEU A 182 13.60 5.48 -0.65
C LEU A 182 14.00 4.68 0.59
N ILE A 183 13.11 4.51 1.57
CA ILE A 183 13.37 3.68 2.75
C ILE A 183 13.54 2.21 2.32
N VAL A 184 12.62 1.70 1.50
CA VAL A 184 12.69 0.32 0.98
C VAL A 184 13.93 0.13 0.11
N LEU A 185 14.21 1.10 -0.77
CA LEU A 185 15.42 1.11 -1.59
C LEU A 185 16.69 1.04 -0.73
N GLY A 186 16.73 1.81 0.39
CA GLY A 186 17.82 1.77 1.36
C GLY A 186 18.00 0.39 2.00
N TYR A 187 16.92 -0.30 2.36
CA TYR A 187 16.97 -1.68 2.87
C TYR A 187 17.50 -2.66 1.82
N VAL A 188 17.07 -2.53 0.57
CA VAL A 188 17.57 -3.35 -0.55
C VAL A 188 19.06 -3.09 -0.77
N ILE A 189 19.49 -1.84 -0.90
CA ILE A 189 20.92 -1.50 -1.07
C ILE A 189 21.77 -1.99 0.10
N SER A 190 21.28 -1.84 1.34
CA SER A 190 21.99 -2.32 2.53
C SER A 190 22.19 -3.84 2.51
N TYR A 191 21.20 -4.59 2.06
CA TYR A 191 21.33 -6.04 1.89
C TYR A 191 22.42 -6.40 0.88
N TYR A 192 22.42 -5.78 -0.31
CA TYR A 192 23.37 -6.11 -1.37
C TYR A 192 24.81 -5.62 -1.09
N ARG A 193 24.96 -4.53 -0.31
CA ARG A 193 26.31 -3.99 0.01
C ARG A 193 26.93 -4.63 1.24
N LYS A 194 26.12 -5.01 2.23
CA LYS A 194 26.60 -5.41 3.57
C LYS A 194 26.23 -6.85 3.91
N ASP A 195 25.56 -7.56 3.01
CA ASP A 195 24.97 -8.90 3.23
C ASP A 195 24.14 -8.99 4.53
N LYS A 196 23.52 -7.85 4.91
CA LYS A 196 22.78 -7.72 6.15
C LYS A 196 21.29 -8.01 5.91
N GLN A 197 20.84 -9.14 6.41
CA GLN A 197 19.41 -9.48 6.42
C GLN A 197 18.60 -8.41 7.16
N ASN A 198 17.43 -8.09 6.60
CA ASN A 198 16.49 -7.13 7.17
C ASN A 198 15.04 -7.59 6.99
N TRP A 199 14.10 -6.90 7.62
CA TRP A 199 12.70 -7.30 7.62
C TRP A 199 12.07 -7.30 6.22
N VAL A 200 12.44 -6.36 5.34
CA VAL A 200 11.95 -6.29 3.95
C VAL A 200 12.39 -7.53 3.19
N ILE A 201 13.67 -7.84 3.19
CA ILE A 201 14.24 -8.99 2.49
C ILE A 201 13.66 -10.30 3.03
N ASN A 202 13.53 -10.42 4.35
CA ASN A 202 12.93 -11.61 4.96
C ASN A 202 11.45 -11.79 4.54
N MET A 203 10.70 -10.70 4.42
CA MET A 203 9.32 -10.72 3.95
C MET A 203 9.26 -11.13 2.46
N VAL A 204 10.15 -10.57 1.63
CA VAL A 204 10.27 -10.92 0.21
C VAL A 204 10.59 -12.40 0.03
N GLN A 205 11.54 -12.94 0.77
CA GLN A 205 11.89 -14.36 0.72
C GLN A 205 10.71 -15.26 1.10
N ARG A 206 9.95 -14.92 2.17
CA ARG A 206 8.74 -15.68 2.55
C ARG A 206 7.66 -15.61 1.48
N PHE A 207 7.44 -14.43 0.90
CA PHE A 207 6.47 -14.24 -0.17
C PHE A 207 6.87 -15.03 -1.43
N TYR A 208 8.12 -14.95 -1.84
CA TYR A 208 8.67 -15.69 -2.97
C TYR A 208 8.52 -17.20 -2.77
N ASN A 209 8.99 -17.74 -1.64
CA ASN A 209 8.90 -19.18 -1.34
C ASN A 209 7.46 -19.71 -1.34
N LYS A 210 6.49 -18.86 -0.98
CA LYS A 210 5.07 -19.24 -1.02
C LYS A 210 4.50 -19.29 -2.43
N ASN A 211 5.12 -18.61 -3.40
CA ASN A 211 4.59 -18.39 -4.74
C ASN A 211 5.43 -19.04 -5.86
N ILE A 212 6.66 -19.50 -5.59
CA ILE A 212 7.60 -19.99 -6.63
C ILE A 212 7.00 -21.12 -7.48
N GLU A 213 6.27 -22.07 -6.86
CA GLU A 213 5.65 -23.18 -7.60
C GLU A 213 4.58 -22.70 -8.58
N THR A 214 3.87 -21.62 -8.27
CA THR A 214 2.87 -21.03 -9.16
C THR A 214 3.56 -20.36 -10.36
N PHE A 215 4.65 -19.63 -10.11
CA PHE A 215 5.38 -18.90 -11.14
C PHE A 215 6.34 -19.77 -11.97
N SER A 216 6.73 -20.96 -11.49
CA SER A 216 7.52 -21.90 -12.28
C SER A 216 6.71 -22.54 -13.42
N LYS A 217 5.38 -22.48 -13.34
CA LYS A 217 4.45 -23.05 -14.35
C LYS A 217 3.98 -22.02 -15.39
N LEU A 218 4.33 -20.74 -15.22
CA LEU A 218 4.15 -19.65 -16.17
C LEU A 218 5.42 -19.47 -17.00
#